data_8346a7d2852e597075677633b87aff78
#
_entry.id   8346a7d2852e597075677633b87aff78
#
_cell.length_a   1.000
_cell.length_b   1.000
_cell.length_c   1.000
_cell.angle_alpha   90.00
_cell.angle_beta   90.00
_cell.angle_gamma   90.00
#
_symmetry.space_group_name_H-M   'P 1'
#
loop_
_entity.id
_entity.type
_entity.pdbx_description
1 polymer ?
#
loop_
_entity_poly.entity_id
_entity_poly.type
_entity_poly.pdbx_seq_one_letter_code
_entity_poly.pdbx_strand_id
1 'polypeptide(L)'
;RLLEGLSEQLSRQFTLSQPLKIGLGECGTVNAFYRPDGKVIVLCLELIPDLVNRMLREQGGRLERQAINNILAGALVFIIFHELGHAFIDIESLPVLGRQEDAADMISTYLILQEPALADSAVAGGLFFFGKQRSLIPGFFSQRHMSDEHGLDPQRAVNLACAAYGKDPKRYVWAMHGARVTNERARRCPGEYQQLERSVRELLRNVIR
;
A
#
# COMPACT_ATOMS: atom_id res chain seq x y z
N ARG A 1 8.30 -18.81 3.15
CA ARG A 1 6.98 -19.11 3.79
C ARG A 1 6.17 -17.85 4.14
N LEU A 2 6.59 -16.68 3.68
CA LEU A 2 5.84 -15.42 3.91
C LEU A 2 4.49 -15.45 3.15
N LEU A 3 4.52 -15.84 1.88
CA LEU A 3 3.33 -15.85 1.02
C LEU A 3 2.30 -16.88 1.48
N GLU A 4 2.74 -18.05 1.91
CA GLU A 4 1.84 -19.11 2.42
C GLU A 4 1.12 -18.64 3.68
N GLY A 5 1.86 -18.08 4.65
CA GLY A 5 1.27 -17.54 5.88
C GLY A 5 0.29 -16.40 5.60
N LEU A 6 0.64 -15.50 4.68
CA LEU A 6 -0.25 -14.43 4.25
C LEU A 6 -1.50 -14.97 3.55
N SER A 7 -1.34 -15.94 2.64
CA SER A 7 -2.46 -16.58 1.94
C SER A 7 -3.43 -17.26 2.91
N GLU A 8 -2.94 -17.97 3.93
CA GLU A 8 -3.78 -18.56 4.97
C GLU A 8 -4.53 -17.50 5.76
N GLN A 9 -3.85 -16.41 6.15
CA GLN A 9 -4.48 -15.30 6.88
C GLN A 9 -5.57 -14.64 6.04
N LEU A 10 -5.29 -14.30 4.77
CA LEU A 10 -6.26 -13.71 3.86
C LEU A 10 -7.47 -14.62 3.63
N SER A 11 -7.24 -15.95 3.48
CA SER A 11 -8.31 -16.93 3.31
C SER A 11 -9.23 -17.06 4.52
N ARG A 12 -8.74 -16.73 5.72
CA ARG A 12 -9.58 -16.70 6.94
C ARG A 12 -10.41 -15.43 7.04
N GLN A 13 -9.90 -14.32 6.51
CA GLN A 13 -10.51 -13.00 6.64
C GLN A 13 -11.49 -12.67 5.51
N PHE A 14 -11.25 -13.22 4.32
CA PHE A 14 -12.01 -12.87 3.12
C PHE A 14 -12.67 -14.08 2.48
N THR A 15 -13.84 -13.84 1.92
CA THR A 15 -14.54 -14.78 1.04
C THR A 15 -14.69 -14.12 -0.31
N LEU A 16 -13.99 -14.62 -1.32
CA LEU A 16 -14.07 -14.09 -2.69
C LEU A 16 -15.01 -14.94 -3.53
N SER A 17 -15.69 -14.30 -4.49
CA SER A 17 -16.54 -14.98 -5.47
C SER A 17 -15.77 -15.88 -6.45
N GLN A 18 -14.46 -15.62 -6.60
CA GLN A 18 -13.54 -16.42 -7.41
C GLN A 18 -12.22 -16.61 -6.66
N PRO A 19 -11.52 -17.76 -6.88
CA PRO A 19 -10.24 -18.00 -6.23
C PRO A 19 -9.16 -17.04 -6.73
N LEU A 20 -8.43 -16.43 -5.79
CA LEU A 20 -7.27 -15.56 -6.03
C LEU A 20 -5.99 -16.34 -5.75
N LYS A 21 -5.00 -16.17 -6.61
CA LYS A 21 -3.66 -16.74 -6.46
C LYS A 21 -2.65 -15.64 -6.17
N ILE A 22 -1.63 -15.95 -5.36
CA ILE A 22 -0.50 -15.06 -5.11
C ILE A 22 0.79 -15.84 -5.39
N GLY A 23 1.70 -15.27 -6.17
CA GLY A 23 2.93 -15.94 -6.52
C GLY A 23 4.09 -15.00 -6.81
N LEU A 24 5.26 -15.59 -6.95
CA LEU A 24 6.49 -14.94 -7.39
C LEU A 24 6.76 -15.29 -8.85
N GLY A 25 7.32 -14.37 -9.62
CA GLY A 25 7.70 -14.59 -11.00
C GLY A 25 8.88 -13.73 -11.44
N GLU A 26 9.62 -14.21 -12.43
CA GLU A 26 10.59 -13.40 -13.17
C GLU A 26 9.81 -12.57 -14.20
N CYS A 27 9.87 -11.24 -14.09
CA CYS A 27 9.08 -10.35 -14.94
C CYS A 27 9.94 -9.51 -15.90
N GLY A 28 11.25 -9.49 -15.71
CA GLY A 28 12.15 -8.59 -16.45
C GLY A 28 11.98 -7.12 -16.06
N THR A 29 11.22 -6.83 -15.01
CA THR A 29 10.97 -5.46 -14.52
C THR A 29 10.78 -5.46 -13.01
N VAL A 30 11.09 -4.33 -12.38
CA VAL A 30 10.87 -4.08 -10.94
C VAL A 30 9.41 -3.69 -10.74
N ASN A 31 8.55 -4.66 -10.47
CA ASN A 31 7.11 -4.41 -10.31
C ASN A 31 6.42 -5.49 -9.47
N ALA A 32 5.15 -5.25 -9.15
CA ALA A 32 4.15 -6.23 -8.78
C ALA A 32 2.86 -5.84 -9.51
N PHE A 33 1.99 -6.79 -9.77
CA PHE A 33 0.74 -6.50 -10.46
C PHE A 33 -0.30 -7.61 -10.25
N TYR A 34 -1.56 -7.20 -10.25
CA TYR A 34 -2.69 -8.09 -10.37
C TYR A 34 -2.99 -8.37 -11.85
N ARG A 35 -3.22 -9.65 -12.21
CA ARG A 35 -3.62 -10.09 -13.56
C ARG A 35 -5.05 -10.59 -13.55
N PRO A 36 -6.00 -9.86 -14.17
CA PRO A 36 -7.42 -10.22 -14.19
C PRO A 36 -7.67 -11.59 -14.86
N ASP A 37 -6.99 -11.88 -15.97
CA ASP A 37 -7.22 -13.12 -16.75
C ASP A 37 -6.97 -14.40 -15.94
N GLY A 38 -6.02 -14.37 -15.02
CA GLY A 38 -5.67 -15.52 -14.18
C GLY A 38 -6.11 -15.41 -12.74
N LYS A 39 -6.71 -14.27 -12.33
CA LYS A 39 -6.98 -13.91 -10.93
C LYS A 39 -5.73 -14.16 -10.07
N VAL A 40 -4.62 -13.56 -10.47
CA VAL A 40 -3.32 -13.79 -9.83
C VAL A 40 -2.59 -12.48 -9.52
N ILE A 41 -2.12 -12.36 -8.30
CA ILE A 41 -1.16 -11.33 -7.89
C ILE A 41 0.24 -11.89 -8.12
N VAL A 42 1.05 -11.19 -8.90
CA VAL A 42 2.44 -11.54 -9.18
C VAL A 42 3.37 -10.52 -8.56
N LEU A 43 4.27 -10.99 -7.70
CA LEU A 43 5.40 -10.22 -7.21
C LEU A 43 6.61 -10.56 -8.07
N CYS A 44 7.16 -9.59 -8.75
CA CYS A 44 8.36 -9.78 -9.57
C CYS A 44 9.58 -10.00 -8.67
N LEU A 45 10.39 -11.00 -8.98
CA LEU A 45 11.60 -11.32 -8.20
C LEU A 45 12.57 -10.14 -8.16
N GLU A 46 12.57 -9.30 -9.19
CA GLU A 46 13.39 -8.10 -9.33
C GLU A 46 13.05 -7.01 -8.29
N LEU A 47 11.83 -7.03 -7.76
CA LEU A 47 11.37 -6.06 -6.75
C LEU A 47 12.15 -6.17 -5.44
N ILE A 48 12.47 -7.37 -5.00
CA ILE A 48 13.12 -7.61 -3.70
C ILE A 48 14.53 -6.99 -3.66
N PRO A 49 15.45 -7.30 -4.60
CA PRO A 49 16.77 -6.68 -4.60
C PRO A 49 16.73 -5.17 -4.85
N ASP A 50 15.75 -4.65 -5.60
CA ASP A 50 15.61 -3.19 -5.78
C ASP A 50 15.26 -2.50 -4.46
N LEU A 51 14.28 -3.02 -3.72
CA LEU A 51 13.91 -2.49 -2.40
C LEU A 51 15.08 -2.54 -1.42
N VAL A 52 15.82 -3.67 -1.37
CA VAL A 52 17.02 -3.81 -0.53
C VAL A 52 18.08 -2.80 -0.89
N ASN A 53 18.45 -2.71 -2.17
CA ASN A 53 19.47 -1.79 -2.66
C ASN A 53 19.08 -0.32 -2.41
N ARG A 54 17.79 0.00 -2.55
CA ARG A 54 17.28 1.33 -2.27
C ARG A 54 17.38 1.66 -0.78
N MET A 55 16.97 0.74 0.10
CA MET A 55 17.08 0.91 1.54
C MET A 55 18.52 1.15 1.96
N LEU A 56 19.47 0.36 1.44
CA LEU A 56 20.90 0.51 1.74
C LEU A 56 21.44 1.87 1.29
N ARG A 57 21.02 2.35 0.12
CA ARG A 57 21.43 3.68 -0.38
C ARG A 57 20.87 4.82 0.48
N GLU A 58 19.60 4.78 0.83
CA GLU A 58 18.93 5.87 1.56
C GLU A 58 19.41 5.98 3.01
N GLN A 59 19.75 4.86 3.63
CA GLN A 59 20.13 4.82 5.05
C GLN A 59 21.64 4.87 5.29
N GLY A 60 22.45 4.74 4.25
CA GLY A 60 23.91 4.82 4.35
C GLY A 60 24.53 3.87 5.37
N GLY A 61 23.95 2.70 5.56
CA GLY A 61 24.41 1.70 6.53
C GLY A 61 24.11 2.04 8.00
N ARG A 62 23.26 3.03 8.27
CA ARG A 62 22.96 3.52 9.64
C ARG A 62 21.90 2.72 10.38
N LEU A 63 21.07 1.95 9.66
CA LEU A 63 20.03 1.14 10.29
C LEU A 63 20.55 -0.25 10.66
N GLU A 64 20.06 -0.74 11.78
CA GLU A 64 20.25 -2.13 12.17
C GLU A 64 19.55 -3.07 11.16
N ARG A 65 20.11 -4.26 10.96
CA ARG A 65 19.56 -5.28 10.06
C ARG A 65 18.08 -5.59 10.33
N GLN A 66 17.71 -5.65 11.61
CA GLN A 66 16.31 -5.91 12.00
C GLN A 66 15.36 -4.81 11.53
N ALA A 67 15.76 -3.53 11.68
CA ALA A 67 14.95 -2.41 11.22
C ALA A 67 14.80 -2.41 9.69
N ILE A 68 15.87 -2.71 8.96
CA ILE A 68 15.83 -2.88 7.49
C ILE A 68 14.84 -3.97 7.12
N ASN A 69 14.95 -5.16 7.72
CA ASN A 69 14.07 -6.29 7.43
C ASN A 69 12.59 -5.96 7.71
N ASN A 70 12.30 -5.26 8.81
CA ASN A 70 10.93 -4.87 9.15
C ASN A 70 10.33 -3.90 8.12
N ILE A 71 11.10 -2.91 7.66
CA ILE A 71 10.63 -1.94 6.65
C ILE A 71 10.44 -2.64 5.30
N LEU A 72 11.38 -3.51 4.89
CA LEU A 72 11.27 -4.25 3.64
C LEU A 72 10.09 -5.22 3.65
N ALA A 73 9.90 -5.96 4.74
CA ALA A 73 8.73 -6.83 4.91
C ALA A 73 7.43 -6.00 4.87
N GLY A 74 7.41 -4.85 5.54
CA GLY A 74 6.28 -3.92 5.50
C GLY A 74 6.00 -3.38 4.09
N ALA A 75 7.03 -3.07 3.31
CA ALA A 75 6.87 -2.63 1.92
C ALA A 75 6.27 -3.72 1.05
N LEU A 76 6.73 -4.97 1.19
CA LEU A 76 6.15 -6.11 0.47
C LEU A 76 4.70 -6.35 0.87
N VAL A 77 4.38 -6.29 2.16
CA VAL A 77 3.00 -6.40 2.65
C VAL A 77 2.13 -5.28 2.05
N PHE A 78 2.59 -4.03 2.09
CA PHE A 78 1.86 -2.90 1.50
C PHE A 78 1.57 -3.12 0.01
N ILE A 79 2.59 -3.54 -0.77
CA ILE A 79 2.46 -3.81 -2.21
C ILE A 79 1.47 -4.94 -2.46
N ILE A 80 1.54 -6.05 -1.70
CA ILE A 80 0.59 -7.17 -1.86
C ILE A 80 -0.85 -6.71 -1.58
N PHE A 81 -1.07 -5.90 -0.54
CA PHE A 81 -2.39 -5.39 -0.22
C PHE A 81 -2.90 -4.39 -1.27
N HIS A 82 -2.00 -3.62 -1.90
CA HIS A 82 -2.36 -2.77 -3.03
C HIS A 82 -2.88 -3.62 -4.21
N GLU A 83 -2.14 -4.66 -4.61
CA GLU A 83 -2.58 -5.59 -5.65
C GLU A 83 -3.86 -6.36 -5.24
N LEU A 84 -4.04 -6.64 -3.95
CA LEU A 84 -5.28 -7.21 -3.42
C LEU A 84 -6.46 -6.24 -3.58
N GLY A 85 -6.23 -4.93 -3.47
CA GLY A 85 -7.21 -3.90 -3.78
C GLY A 85 -7.73 -3.99 -5.21
N HIS A 86 -6.82 -4.13 -6.19
CA HIS A 86 -7.19 -4.37 -7.59
C HIS A 86 -7.96 -5.69 -7.77
N ALA A 87 -7.50 -6.75 -7.11
CA ALA A 87 -8.17 -8.04 -7.17
C ALA A 87 -9.61 -7.97 -6.63
N PHE A 88 -9.85 -7.27 -5.53
CA PHE A 88 -11.20 -7.10 -4.98
C PHE A 88 -12.09 -6.29 -5.92
N ILE A 89 -11.56 -5.21 -6.50
CA ILE A 89 -12.30 -4.38 -7.45
C ILE A 89 -12.75 -5.22 -8.64
N ASP A 90 -11.87 -6.03 -9.20
CA ASP A 90 -12.16 -6.86 -10.37
C ASP A 90 -13.05 -8.08 -10.03
N ILE A 91 -12.65 -8.89 -9.05
CA ILE A 91 -13.34 -10.15 -8.71
C ILE A 91 -14.78 -9.90 -8.23
N GLU A 92 -14.96 -8.86 -7.41
CA GLU A 92 -16.26 -8.52 -6.83
C GLU A 92 -17.01 -7.43 -7.61
N SER A 93 -16.45 -7.00 -8.76
CA SER A 93 -17.04 -5.95 -9.61
C SER A 93 -17.40 -4.69 -8.82
N LEU A 94 -16.48 -4.24 -7.96
CA LEU A 94 -16.74 -3.09 -7.09
C LEU A 94 -16.83 -1.79 -7.89
N PRO A 95 -17.80 -0.92 -7.60
CA PRO A 95 -17.89 0.38 -8.25
C PRO A 95 -16.74 1.29 -7.81
N VAL A 96 -16.04 1.88 -8.77
CA VAL A 96 -14.94 2.82 -8.55
C VAL A 96 -15.27 4.15 -9.21
N LEU A 97 -15.18 5.24 -8.44
CA LEU A 97 -15.30 6.61 -8.93
C LEU A 97 -13.91 7.24 -8.96
N GLY A 98 -13.40 7.51 -10.15
CA GLY A 98 -12.07 8.06 -10.35
C GLY A 98 -11.04 6.99 -10.75
N ARG A 99 -9.78 7.21 -10.34
CA ARG A 99 -8.71 6.27 -10.69
C ARG A 99 -8.79 5.00 -9.83
N GLN A 100 -8.66 3.85 -10.48
CA GLN A 100 -8.65 2.55 -9.79
C GLN A 100 -7.46 2.44 -8.82
N GLU A 101 -6.32 3.03 -9.18
CA GLU A 101 -5.13 3.09 -8.33
C GLU A 101 -5.38 3.76 -6.98
N ASP A 102 -6.09 4.91 -6.99
CA ASP A 102 -6.45 5.60 -5.74
C ASP A 102 -7.41 4.74 -4.89
N ALA A 103 -8.33 4.02 -5.53
CA ALA A 103 -9.24 3.11 -4.83
C ALA A 103 -8.51 1.89 -4.26
N ALA A 104 -7.58 1.30 -5.01
CA ALA A 104 -6.74 0.19 -4.55
C ALA A 104 -5.89 0.61 -3.35
N ASP A 105 -5.26 1.79 -3.40
CA ASP A 105 -4.52 2.36 -2.27
C ASP A 105 -5.40 2.52 -1.02
N MET A 106 -6.61 3.02 -1.17
CA MET A 106 -7.49 3.26 -0.03
C MET A 106 -8.05 1.96 0.56
N ILE A 107 -8.45 1.00 -0.28
CA ILE A 107 -8.87 -0.33 0.17
C ILE A 107 -7.72 -1.00 0.92
N SER A 108 -6.52 -1.06 0.32
CA SER A 108 -5.35 -1.67 0.93
C SER A 108 -4.96 -1.02 2.25
N THR A 109 -4.94 0.32 2.29
CA THR A 109 -4.64 1.07 3.51
C THR A 109 -5.63 0.75 4.62
N TYR A 110 -6.94 0.73 4.32
CA TYR A 110 -7.95 0.36 5.31
C TYR A 110 -7.70 -1.05 5.85
N LEU A 111 -7.51 -2.04 4.98
CA LEU A 111 -7.31 -3.43 5.37
C LEU A 111 -6.04 -3.63 6.21
N ILE A 112 -4.92 -3.05 5.80
CA ILE A 112 -3.66 -3.06 6.55
C ILE A 112 -3.88 -2.49 7.97
N LEU A 113 -4.60 -1.41 8.07
CA LEU A 113 -4.86 -0.78 9.36
C LEU A 113 -5.77 -1.62 10.27
N GLN A 114 -6.52 -2.61 9.76
CA GLN A 114 -7.26 -3.56 10.61
C GLN A 114 -6.37 -4.67 11.20
N GLU A 115 -5.10 -4.79 10.74
CA GLU A 115 -4.16 -5.82 11.15
C GLU A 115 -3.11 -5.28 12.15
N PRO A 116 -3.35 -5.28 13.47
CA PRO A 116 -2.48 -4.64 14.44
C PRO A 116 -1.03 -5.14 14.40
N ALA A 117 -0.82 -6.41 14.03
CA ALA A 117 0.49 -7.03 13.95
C ALA A 117 1.31 -6.58 12.71
N LEU A 118 0.64 -6.12 11.65
CA LEU A 118 1.27 -5.74 10.37
C LEU A 118 1.23 -4.23 10.14
N ALA A 119 0.27 -3.53 10.73
CA ALA A 119 -0.06 -2.15 10.39
C ALA A 119 1.15 -1.19 10.46
N ASP A 120 1.93 -1.22 11.55
CA ASP A 120 3.05 -0.29 11.72
C ASP A 120 4.14 -0.53 10.67
N SER A 121 4.53 -1.79 10.47
CA SER A 121 5.55 -2.14 9.47
C SER A 121 5.06 -1.86 8.04
N ALA A 122 3.80 -2.15 7.74
CA ALA A 122 3.23 -1.90 6.41
C ALA A 122 3.05 -0.41 6.11
N VAL A 123 2.63 0.41 7.09
CA VAL A 123 2.60 1.87 6.93
C VAL A 123 4.01 2.42 6.73
N ALA A 124 5.02 1.98 7.53
CA ALA A 124 6.40 2.39 7.36
C ALA A 124 6.97 1.96 6.00
N GLY A 125 6.68 0.74 5.59
CA GLY A 125 7.08 0.19 4.30
C GLY A 125 6.43 0.90 3.11
N GLY A 126 5.15 1.23 3.19
CA GLY A 126 4.43 2.01 2.17
C GLY A 126 4.99 3.44 2.05
N LEU A 127 5.26 4.10 3.17
CA LEU A 127 5.93 5.42 3.17
C LEU A 127 7.34 5.36 2.58
N PHE A 128 8.09 4.30 2.86
CA PHE A 128 9.38 4.04 2.21
C PHE A 128 9.20 3.81 0.71
N PHE A 129 8.23 3.00 0.31
CA PHE A 129 7.95 2.70 -1.09
C PHE A 129 7.63 3.97 -1.89
N PHE A 130 6.74 4.83 -1.40
CA PHE A 130 6.40 6.11 -2.01
C PHE A 130 7.49 7.18 -1.88
N GLY A 131 8.47 7.00 -1.01
CA GLY A 131 9.60 7.93 -0.87
C GLY A 131 10.50 8.06 -2.10
N LYS A 132 10.33 7.19 -3.11
CA LYS A 132 11.16 7.13 -4.33
C LYS A 132 11.24 8.47 -5.09
N GLN A 133 10.17 9.26 -5.11
CA GLN A 133 10.11 10.52 -5.85
C GLN A 133 10.52 11.77 -5.04
N ARG A 134 11.09 11.60 -3.85
CA ARG A 134 11.52 12.75 -3.02
C ARG A 134 12.61 13.63 -3.63
N SER A 135 13.31 13.15 -4.66
CA SER A 135 14.38 13.91 -5.34
C SER A 135 13.88 14.75 -6.52
N LEU A 136 12.59 14.86 -6.75
CA LEU A 136 12.08 15.74 -7.79
C LEU A 136 12.23 17.20 -7.35
N ILE A 137 13.02 17.93 -8.11
CA ILE A 137 13.18 19.38 -7.99
C ILE A 137 11.79 20.03 -8.06
N PRO A 138 11.41 20.90 -7.10
CA PRO A 138 10.14 21.61 -7.16
C PRO A 138 10.02 22.35 -8.49
N GLY A 139 8.97 22.05 -9.27
CA GLY A 139 8.69 22.69 -10.56
C GLY A 139 8.83 21.80 -11.79
N PHE A 140 9.41 20.60 -11.71
CA PHE A 140 9.53 19.68 -12.85
C PHE A 140 8.49 18.54 -12.77
N PHE A 141 7.20 18.87 -12.93
CA PHE A 141 6.22 17.85 -13.28
C PHE A 141 6.27 17.64 -14.79
N SER A 142 6.85 16.53 -15.24
CA SER A 142 6.79 16.18 -16.65
C SER A 142 5.36 15.76 -17.00
N GLN A 143 4.93 16.02 -18.23
CA GLN A 143 3.62 15.58 -18.75
C GLN A 143 3.43 14.06 -18.60
N ARG A 144 4.53 13.28 -18.58
CA ARG A 144 4.55 11.84 -18.33
C ARG A 144 4.02 11.49 -16.93
N HIS A 145 4.37 12.23 -15.88
CA HIS A 145 3.85 12.03 -14.53
C HIS A 145 2.38 12.42 -14.39
N MET A 146 1.92 13.37 -15.21
CA MET A 146 0.52 13.83 -15.19
C MET A 146 -0.41 12.89 -15.94
N SER A 147 0.11 12.08 -16.88
CA SER A 147 -0.65 11.11 -17.65
C SER A 147 -0.50 9.67 -17.16
N ASP A 148 0.26 9.45 -16.09
CA ASP A 148 0.39 8.16 -15.43
C ASP A 148 -0.95 7.79 -14.74
N GLU A 149 -1.32 6.51 -14.80
CA GLU A 149 -2.50 5.99 -14.09
C GLU A 149 -2.35 6.07 -12.57
N HIS A 150 -1.09 5.98 -12.07
CA HIS A 150 -0.78 6.20 -10.67
C HIS A 150 -0.81 7.68 -10.31
N GLY A 151 -1.31 7.98 -9.11
CA GLY A 151 -1.14 9.29 -8.49
C GLY A 151 0.34 9.57 -8.20
N LEU A 152 0.68 10.83 -7.92
CA LEU A 152 2.04 11.17 -7.52
C LEU A 152 2.39 10.49 -6.20
N ASP A 153 3.55 9.80 -6.12
CA ASP A 153 4.00 9.12 -4.90
C ASP A 153 3.95 9.99 -3.64
N PRO A 154 4.28 11.30 -3.66
CA PRO A 154 4.11 12.16 -2.49
C PRO A 154 2.65 12.31 -2.04
N GLN A 155 1.68 12.33 -2.97
CA GLN A 155 0.25 12.39 -2.62
C GLN A 155 -0.21 11.06 -2.02
N ARG A 156 0.21 9.94 -2.59
CA ARG A 156 -0.08 8.59 -2.07
C ARG A 156 0.49 8.42 -0.65
N ALA A 157 1.73 8.88 -0.40
CA ALA A 157 2.34 8.89 0.93
C ALA A 157 1.52 9.74 1.94
N VAL A 158 1.07 10.93 1.54
CA VAL A 158 0.23 11.79 2.38
C VAL A 158 -1.11 11.13 2.70
N ASN A 159 -1.74 10.48 1.71
CA ASN A 159 -3.01 9.80 1.90
C ASN A 159 -2.88 8.60 2.86
N LEU A 160 -1.84 7.77 2.69
CA LEU A 160 -1.52 6.66 3.59
C LEU A 160 -1.30 7.15 5.03
N ALA A 161 -0.45 8.16 5.22
CA ALA A 161 -0.17 8.74 6.53
C ALA A 161 -1.43 9.34 7.17
N CYS A 162 -2.25 10.04 6.38
CA CYS A 162 -3.49 10.66 6.84
C CYS A 162 -4.52 9.60 7.27
N ALA A 163 -4.66 8.50 6.54
CA ALA A 163 -5.56 7.42 6.92
C ALA A 163 -5.08 6.73 8.22
N ALA A 164 -3.78 6.44 8.34
CA ALA A 164 -3.21 5.87 9.55
C ALA A 164 -3.41 6.78 10.77
N TYR A 165 -3.04 8.06 10.64
CA TYR A 165 -3.25 9.06 11.68
C TYR A 165 -4.73 9.26 12.00
N GLY A 166 -5.60 9.26 11.00
CA GLY A 166 -7.03 9.41 11.19
C GLY A 166 -7.63 8.29 12.02
N LYS A 167 -7.12 7.07 11.87
CA LYS A 167 -7.50 5.91 12.69
C LYS A 167 -7.02 6.01 14.14
N ASP A 168 -5.75 6.30 14.32
CA ASP A 168 -5.13 6.42 15.66
C ASP A 168 -4.06 7.54 15.66
N PRO A 169 -4.43 8.76 16.04
CA PRO A 169 -3.52 9.90 16.04
C PRO A 169 -2.31 9.72 16.97
N LYS A 170 -2.48 8.99 18.08
CA LYS A 170 -1.39 8.78 19.03
C LYS A 170 -0.35 7.81 18.48
N ARG A 171 -0.82 6.74 17.83
CA ARG A 171 0.03 5.69 17.28
C ARG A 171 0.78 6.17 16.02
N TYR A 172 0.13 6.96 15.16
CA TYR A 172 0.64 7.28 13.82
C TYR A 172 1.12 8.72 13.61
N VAL A 173 1.36 9.48 14.68
CA VAL A 173 1.95 10.83 14.55
C VAL A 173 3.28 10.81 13.79
N TRP A 174 4.07 9.75 13.91
CA TRP A 174 5.33 9.57 13.18
C TRP A 174 5.14 9.48 11.67
N ALA A 175 4.03 8.87 11.20
CA ALA A 175 3.70 8.77 9.79
C ALA A 175 3.44 10.15 9.17
N MET A 176 2.79 11.05 9.92
CA MET A 176 2.55 12.43 9.52
C MET A 176 3.86 13.19 9.27
N HIS A 177 4.82 13.04 10.19
CA HIS A 177 6.17 13.61 10.02
C HIS A 177 6.91 12.99 8.83
N GLY A 178 6.82 11.66 8.71
CA GLY A 178 7.40 10.90 7.60
C GLY A 178 6.92 11.37 6.24
N ALA A 179 5.63 11.60 6.06
CA ALA A 179 5.01 12.08 4.83
C ALA A 179 4.99 13.62 4.69
N ARG A 180 5.49 14.37 5.68
CA ARG A 180 5.47 15.84 5.74
C ARG A 180 4.05 16.42 5.60
N VAL A 181 3.10 15.83 6.27
CA VAL A 181 1.70 16.28 6.25
C VAL A 181 1.58 17.58 7.06
N THR A 182 0.91 18.58 6.48
CA THR A 182 0.69 19.86 7.16
C THR A 182 -0.32 19.73 8.31
N ASN A 183 -0.22 20.60 9.31
CA ASN A 183 -1.18 20.64 10.42
C ASN A 183 -2.63 20.88 9.95
N GLU A 184 -2.80 21.67 8.89
CA GLU A 184 -4.13 21.92 8.30
C GLU A 184 -4.70 20.61 7.72
N ARG A 185 -3.89 19.85 6.97
CA ARG A 185 -4.29 18.57 6.42
C ARG A 185 -4.59 17.56 7.53
N ALA A 186 -3.76 17.52 8.57
CA ALA A 186 -3.91 16.63 9.72
C ALA A 186 -5.27 16.72 10.41
N ARG A 187 -5.83 17.92 10.52
CA ARG A 187 -7.14 18.15 11.16
C ARG A 187 -8.28 17.42 10.45
N ARG A 188 -8.16 17.16 9.16
CA ARG A 188 -9.19 16.50 8.35
C ARG A 188 -9.06 14.97 8.36
N CYS A 189 -7.87 14.44 8.65
CA CYS A 189 -7.58 13.01 8.58
C CYS A 189 -8.55 12.12 9.38
N PRO A 190 -8.98 12.46 10.62
CA PRO A 190 -9.94 11.63 11.33
C PRO A 190 -11.30 11.51 10.63
N GLY A 191 -11.83 12.61 10.09
CA GLY A 191 -13.08 12.58 9.33
C GLY A 191 -12.96 11.82 8.01
N GLU A 192 -11.82 11.96 7.32
CA GLU A 192 -11.53 11.23 6.09
C GLU A 192 -11.38 9.72 6.34
N TYR A 193 -10.72 9.32 7.45
CA TYR A 193 -10.65 7.92 7.82
C TYR A 193 -12.03 7.32 8.13
N GLN A 194 -12.88 8.03 8.85
CA GLN A 194 -14.26 7.59 9.12
C GLN A 194 -15.07 7.40 7.83
N GLN A 195 -14.87 8.28 6.84
CA GLN A 195 -15.48 8.14 5.53
C GLN A 195 -14.92 6.92 4.78
N LEU A 196 -13.61 6.75 4.77
CA LEU A 196 -12.94 5.58 4.18
C LEU A 196 -13.46 4.28 4.79
N GLU A 197 -13.50 4.20 6.12
CA GLU A 197 -14.01 3.02 6.83
C GLU A 197 -15.43 2.66 6.43
N ARG A 198 -16.35 3.65 6.42
CA ARG A 198 -17.74 3.41 6.00
C ARG A 198 -17.80 2.91 4.56
N SER A 199 -17.03 3.52 3.66
CA SER A 199 -17.03 3.15 2.23
C SER A 199 -16.50 1.75 2.01
N VAL A 200 -15.35 1.40 2.61
CA VAL A 200 -14.75 0.07 2.42
C VAL A 200 -15.60 -1.02 3.07
N ARG A 201 -16.16 -0.77 4.26
CA ARG A 201 -17.07 -1.73 4.91
C ARG A 201 -18.32 -1.99 4.07
N GLU A 202 -18.89 -0.97 3.43
CA GLU A 202 -20.04 -1.15 2.56
C GLU A 202 -19.67 -1.89 1.28
N LEU A 203 -18.55 -1.52 0.63
CA LEU A 203 -18.09 -2.17 -0.60
C LEU A 203 -17.73 -3.64 -0.37
N LEU A 204 -17.08 -3.96 0.74
CA LEU A 204 -16.58 -5.30 1.05
C LEU A 204 -17.44 -6.07 2.05
N ARG A 205 -18.71 -5.66 2.28
CA ARG A 205 -19.59 -6.28 3.28
C ARG A 205 -19.84 -7.79 3.08
N ASN A 206 -19.77 -8.26 1.84
CA ASN A 206 -19.93 -9.66 1.48
C ASN A 206 -18.59 -10.40 1.34
N VAL A 207 -17.48 -9.69 1.44
CA VAL A 207 -16.11 -10.19 1.26
C VAL A 207 -15.40 -10.39 2.60
N ILE A 208 -15.56 -9.43 3.52
CA ILE A 208 -14.99 -9.50 4.88
C ILE A 208 -15.86 -10.42 5.73
N ARG A 209 -15.19 -11.40 6.38
CA ARG A 209 -15.84 -12.34 7.30
C ARG A 209 -16.06 -11.74 8.68
#